data_d99126c1c819764026d9d95c04c85075
#
_entry.id   d99126c1c819764026d9d95c04c85075
#
_cell.length_a   1.000
_cell.length_b   1.000
_cell.length_c   1.000
_cell.angle_alpha   90.00
_cell.angle_beta   90.00
_cell.angle_gamma   90.00
#
_symmetry.space_group_name_H-M   'P 1'
#
loop_
_entity.id
_entity.type
_entity.pdbx_description
1 polymer ?
#
loop_
_entity_poly.entity_id
_entity_poly.type
_entity_poly.pdbx_seq_one_letter_code
_entity_poly.pdbx_strand_id
1 'polypeptide(L)'
;LNNKVTPISDEYTNVELVNVKDNKVIFAGRTFTDKQGLTSGLYVYDVKSQNLEVIVDKNLYDISYANFIEDKIICALSDMKAYGVNENHKLYLIDSNKNITLLNDNDTWLSCTVGSDCRLGGGKSFKVIGNKLYFLATIAERVYLKSIDTNGKVEILSDKDGTIDFFDIFNGEIYYVGMRDYTLQEIYKLENNESTKLTSFNEEINKKYKISKPEVFDFTTNGATTKGFVIYPVDYDKNKTYPAILDIHGGPKTVYGNVFYNEMQVWANMGYFVFFTNPHGSDGYGNEFADIRGKYGTIDYEDLMNFTDYVLEKYPIDKSRVGVTGGSYGGYMTNWIIGHTDRFRCAVSQRSISNWISKFGTTDIGYYFNADQNQATPWINHDKLWWHSPLKYADKAKTPTLFIHSEQDYRCWLAEGIQMFTALKYHGVEARLCMFRGENHELSRSGKPKHRLRRLTEITNWFEKYLK
;
A
#
# COMPACT_ATOMS: atom_id res chain seq x y z
N LEU A 1 -9.62 -22.53 -36.38
CA LEU A 1 -9.53 -22.71 -34.91
C LEU A 1 -10.83 -23.42 -34.48
N ASN A 2 -10.75 -24.62 -33.91
CA ASN A 2 -11.89 -25.48 -33.61
C ASN A 2 -12.69 -25.06 -32.36
N ASN A 3 -12.52 -23.87 -31.83
CA ASN A 3 -13.22 -23.33 -30.65
C ASN A 3 -13.37 -24.31 -29.46
N LYS A 4 -12.52 -25.35 -29.40
CA LYS A 4 -12.50 -26.31 -28.30
C LYS A 4 -11.75 -25.73 -27.10
N VAL A 5 -12.43 -25.55 -25.99
CA VAL A 5 -11.83 -25.20 -24.71
C VAL A 5 -11.53 -26.49 -23.96
N THR A 6 -10.29 -26.63 -23.49
CA THR A 6 -9.86 -27.77 -22.66
C THR A 6 -9.34 -27.21 -21.34
N PRO A 7 -9.99 -27.53 -20.20
CA PRO A 7 -9.48 -27.13 -18.90
C PRO A 7 -8.19 -27.89 -18.57
N ILE A 8 -7.25 -27.20 -17.94
CA ILE A 8 -5.94 -27.75 -17.53
C ILE A 8 -5.66 -27.59 -16.03
N SER A 9 -6.60 -26.99 -15.30
CA SER A 9 -6.43 -26.59 -13.89
C SER A 9 -7.68 -26.82 -13.04
N ASP A 10 -8.59 -27.72 -13.43
CA ASP A 10 -9.87 -27.97 -12.75
C ASP A 10 -9.72 -28.47 -11.31
N GLU A 11 -8.57 -29.07 -10.99
CA GLU A 11 -8.25 -29.58 -9.66
C GLU A 11 -7.84 -28.48 -8.65
N TYR A 12 -7.62 -27.24 -9.13
CA TYR A 12 -7.17 -26.14 -8.27
C TYR A 12 -8.31 -25.21 -7.89
N THR A 13 -8.37 -24.85 -6.62
CA THR A 13 -9.34 -23.88 -6.09
C THR A 13 -9.01 -22.45 -6.56
N ASN A 14 -7.72 -22.14 -6.66
CA ASN A 14 -7.22 -20.85 -7.15
C ASN A 14 -6.02 -21.06 -8.07
N VAL A 15 -5.98 -20.34 -9.19
CA VAL A 15 -4.89 -20.35 -10.17
C VAL A 15 -4.45 -18.93 -10.45
N GLU A 16 -3.16 -18.69 -10.35
CA GLU A 16 -2.54 -17.38 -10.50
C GLU A 16 -1.28 -17.46 -11.37
N LEU A 17 -0.73 -16.31 -11.77
CA LEU A 17 0.59 -16.16 -12.41
C LEU A 17 0.75 -16.95 -13.71
N VAL A 18 -0.26 -16.96 -14.54
CA VAL A 18 -0.23 -17.73 -15.80
C VAL A 18 0.68 -17.06 -16.82
N ASN A 19 1.71 -17.78 -17.28
CA ASN A 19 2.57 -17.39 -18.39
C ASN A 19 2.73 -18.56 -19.39
N VAL A 20 3.04 -18.20 -20.64
CA VAL A 20 3.14 -19.18 -21.74
C VAL A 20 4.41 -18.97 -22.51
N LYS A 21 5.10 -20.07 -22.80
CA LYS A 21 6.24 -20.09 -23.74
C LYS A 21 6.14 -21.36 -24.60
N ASP A 22 6.09 -21.16 -25.91
CA ASP A 22 5.92 -22.25 -26.89
C ASP A 22 4.65 -23.09 -26.62
N ASN A 23 4.81 -24.36 -26.27
CA ASN A 23 3.71 -25.27 -25.91
C ASN A 23 3.55 -25.49 -24.40
N LYS A 24 4.26 -24.72 -23.58
CA LYS A 24 4.24 -24.87 -22.13
C LYS A 24 3.51 -23.71 -21.46
N VAL A 25 2.65 -24.05 -20.50
CA VAL A 25 1.95 -23.11 -19.64
C VAL A 25 2.51 -23.26 -18.23
N ILE A 26 3.07 -22.20 -17.65
CA ILE A 26 3.45 -22.15 -16.24
C ILE A 26 2.38 -21.42 -15.45
N PHE A 27 2.02 -21.95 -14.29
CA PHE A 27 1.05 -21.31 -13.40
C PHE A 27 1.31 -21.68 -11.93
N ALA A 28 0.92 -20.79 -11.02
CA ALA A 28 0.82 -21.09 -9.60
C ALA A 28 -0.60 -21.53 -9.26
N GLY A 29 -0.73 -22.59 -8.48
CA GLY A 29 -2.04 -23.15 -8.10
C GLY A 29 -2.07 -23.57 -6.63
N ARG A 30 -3.23 -23.40 -6.00
CA ARG A 30 -3.48 -23.90 -4.65
C ARG A 30 -4.83 -24.59 -4.54
N THR A 31 -4.91 -25.60 -3.70
CA THR A 31 -6.12 -26.36 -3.41
C THR A 31 -6.37 -26.35 -1.92
N PHE A 32 -7.59 -26.02 -1.52
CA PHE A 32 -8.03 -26.07 -0.14
C PHE A 32 -9.52 -26.40 -0.07
N THR A 33 -9.91 -27.12 0.96
CA THR A 33 -11.31 -27.47 1.25
C THR A 33 -11.84 -26.75 2.48
N ASP A 34 -10.95 -26.46 3.42
CA ASP A 34 -11.28 -25.84 4.70
C ASP A 34 -10.61 -24.45 4.78
N LYS A 35 -9.52 -24.37 5.52
CA LYS A 35 -8.74 -23.14 5.67
C LYS A 35 -7.85 -22.91 4.44
N GLN A 36 -7.98 -21.75 3.80
CA GLN A 36 -7.10 -21.35 2.71
C GLN A 36 -5.65 -21.29 3.21
N GLY A 37 -4.77 -22.02 2.52
CA GLY A 37 -3.31 -21.89 2.67
C GLY A 37 -2.79 -20.61 2.00
N LEU A 38 -1.64 -20.12 2.48
CA LEU A 38 -0.99 -18.93 1.91
C LEU A 38 0.08 -19.28 0.88
N THR A 39 0.52 -20.55 0.84
CA THR A 39 1.49 -21.05 -0.12
C THR A 39 0.83 -21.63 -1.37
N SER A 40 1.55 -21.61 -2.50
CA SER A 40 1.10 -22.17 -3.78
C SER A 40 2.10 -23.19 -4.29
N GLY A 41 1.64 -24.15 -5.09
CA GLY A 41 2.50 -24.94 -5.93
C GLY A 41 2.80 -24.23 -7.25
N LEU A 42 3.95 -24.51 -7.86
CA LEU A 42 4.31 -24.07 -9.19
C LEU A 42 4.25 -25.24 -10.15
N TYR A 43 3.54 -25.10 -11.25
CA TYR A 43 3.25 -26.15 -12.21
C TYR A 43 3.61 -25.73 -13.62
N VAL A 44 4.05 -26.70 -14.42
CA VAL A 44 4.22 -26.54 -15.87
C VAL A 44 3.36 -27.60 -16.59
N TYR A 45 2.46 -27.13 -17.43
CA TYR A 45 1.66 -28.00 -18.30
C TYR A 45 2.18 -27.93 -19.74
N ASP A 46 2.51 -29.08 -20.32
CA ASP A 46 2.87 -29.19 -21.74
C ASP A 46 1.62 -29.52 -22.57
N VAL A 47 1.22 -28.60 -23.44
CA VAL A 47 -0.01 -28.68 -24.23
C VAL A 47 0.01 -29.82 -25.24
N LYS A 48 1.20 -30.22 -25.74
CA LYS A 48 1.32 -31.29 -26.75
C LYS A 48 1.23 -32.68 -26.12
N SER A 49 1.99 -32.91 -25.07
CA SER A 49 2.00 -34.19 -24.36
C SER A 49 0.86 -34.33 -23.36
N GLN A 50 0.16 -33.24 -23.05
CA GLN A 50 -0.88 -33.15 -22.00
C GLN A 50 -0.35 -33.56 -20.62
N ASN A 51 0.95 -33.35 -20.37
CA ASN A 51 1.59 -33.70 -19.11
C ASN A 51 1.65 -32.46 -18.18
N LEU A 52 1.27 -32.66 -16.92
CA LEU A 52 1.39 -31.68 -15.84
C LEU A 52 2.58 -32.05 -14.96
N GLU A 53 3.51 -31.13 -14.82
CA GLU A 53 4.71 -31.31 -14.02
C GLU A 53 4.70 -30.37 -12.80
N VAL A 54 4.94 -30.93 -11.60
CA VAL A 54 5.15 -30.14 -10.37
C VAL A 54 6.58 -29.62 -10.37
N ILE A 55 6.74 -28.31 -10.34
CA ILE A 55 8.05 -27.63 -10.27
C ILE A 55 8.40 -27.29 -8.83
N VAL A 56 7.43 -26.70 -8.07
CA VAL A 56 7.57 -26.38 -6.65
C VAL A 56 6.37 -26.95 -5.90
N ASP A 57 6.63 -27.62 -4.77
CA ASP A 57 5.56 -28.17 -3.92
C ASP A 57 4.71 -27.05 -3.30
N LYS A 58 3.41 -27.29 -3.20
CA LYS A 58 2.39 -26.34 -2.74
C LYS A 58 2.53 -25.86 -1.29
N ASN A 59 3.37 -26.52 -0.48
CA ASN A 59 3.50 -26.22 0.94
C ASN A 59 4.77 -25.42 1.29
N LEU A 60 5.53 -24.99 0.30
CA LEU A 60 6.87 -24.42 0.53
C LEU A 60 6.90 -22.88 0.50
N TYR A 61 6.26 -22.28 -0.48
CA TYR A 61 6.41 -20.84 -0.75
C TYR A 61 5.10 -20.15 -1.09
N ASP A 62 5.00 -18.88 -0.71
CA ASP A 62 4.17 -17.89 -1.40
C ASP A 62 4.92 -17.47 -2.68
N ILE A 63 4.22 -17.49 -3.83
CA ILE A 63 4.78 -17.23 -5.14
C ILE A 63 4.15 -15.98 -5.73
N SER A 64 4.90 -14.88 -5.84
CA SER A 64 4.37 -13.64 -6.40
C SER A 64 4.68 -13.45 -7.88
N TYR A 65 5.63 -14.21 -8.44
CA TYR A 65 5.96 -14.21 -9.86
C TYR A 65 6.61 -15.52 -10.30
N ALA A 66 6.31 -15.98 -11.51
CA ALA A 66 7.02 -17.06 -12.18
C ALA A 66 6.94 -16.91 -13.71
N ASN A 67 8.05 -17.17 -14.41
CA ASN A 67 8.09 -17.17 -15.87
C ASN A 67 9.27 -18.00 -16.38
N PHE A 68 9.22 -18.41 -17.63
CA PHE A 68 10.34 -19.02 -18.33
C PHE A 68 11.41 -17.97 -18.67
N ILE A 69 12.66 -18.30 -18.44
CA ILE A 69 13.84 -17.54 -18.85
C ILE A 69 14.88 -18.51 -19.41
N GLU A 70 15.23 -18.36 -20.70
CA GLU A 70 16.04 -19.35 -21.42
C GLU A 70 15.48 -20.78 -21.26
N ASP A 71 16.25 -21.71 -20.71
CA ASP A 71 15.88 -23.10 -20.39
C ASP A 71 15.48 -23.31 -18.92
N LYS A 72 15.38 -22.22 -18.15
CA LYS A 72 15.09 -22.20 -16.71
C LYS A 72 13.76 -21.50 -16.41
N ILE A 73 13.39 -21.51 -15.13
CA ILE A 73 12.29 -20.70 -14.59
C ILE A 73 12.88 -19.66 -13.65
N ILE A 74 12.49 -18.41 -13.81
CA ILE A 74 12.74 -17.34 -12.84
C ILE A 74 11.49 -17.09 -12.04
N CYS A 75 11.61 -16.99 -10.71
CA CYS A 75 10.48 -16.80 -9.81
C CYS A 75 10.83 -15.89 -8.63
N ALA A 76 9.79 -15.26 -8.07
CA ALA A 76 9.87 -14.52 -6.83
C ALA A 76 9.10 -15.29 -5.74
N LEU A 77 9.83 -15.71 -4.71
CA LEU A 77 9.36 -16.61 -3.65
C LEU A 77 9.63 -16.02 -2.28
N SER A 78 8.71 -16.29 -1.32
CA SER A 78 8.93 -16.13 0.12
C SER A 78 8.43 -17.37 0.86
N ASP A 79 9.17 -17.86 1.85
CA ASP A 79 8.68 -18.90 2.75
C ASP A 79 7.93 -18.33 3.98
N MET A 80 7.84 -17.02 4.07
CA MET A 80 7.14 -16.24 5.11
C MET A 80 7.58 -16.56 6.55
N LYS A 81 8.77 -17.16 6.75
CA LYS A 81 9.19 -17.59 8.08
C LYS A 81 9.79 -16.46 8.91
N ALA A 82 10.60 -15.61 8.29
CA ALA A 82 11.31 -14.56 9.01
C ALA A 82 10.37 -13.38 9.35
N TYR A 83 9.61 -12.88 8.37
CA TYR A 83 8.81 -11.65 8.50
C TYR A 83 7.32 -11.84 8.23
N GLY A 84 6.85 -13.09 8.14
CA GLY A 84 5.44 -13.42 7.98
C GLY A 84 4.86 -13.06 6.62
N VAL A 85 3.55 -12.82 6.57
CA VAL A 85 2.79 -12.60 5.32
C VAL A 85 3.23 -11.37 4.52
N ASN A 86 3.97 -10.46 5.15
CA ASN A 86 4.49 -9.25 4.53
C ASN A 86 5.96 -9.37 4.11
N GLU A 87 6.58 -10.55 4.17
CA GLU A 87 7.98 -10.74 3.80
C GLU A 87 8.24 -10.41 2.33
N ASN A 88 9.29 -9.65 2.04
CA ASN A 88 9.71 -9.36 0.68
C ASN A 88 10.16 -10.63 -0.04
N HIS A 89 9.60 -10.86 -1.23
CA HIS A 89 9.99 -12.00 -2.06
C HIS A 89 11.40 -11.83 -2.61
N LYS A 90 12.16 -12.92 -2.61
CA LYS A 90 13.49 -12.99 -3.23
C LYS A 90 13.41 -13.60 -4.61
N LEU A 91 14.39 -13.31 -5.47
CA LEU A 91 14.45 -13.84 -6.83
C LEU A 91 15.27 -15.15 -6.86
N TYR A 92 14.69 -16.17 -7.47
CA TYR A 92 15.29 -17.50 -7.60
C TYR A 92 15.28 -17.96 -9.06
N LEU A 93 16.23 -18.82 -9.40
CA LEU A 93 16.22 -19.64 -10.62
C LEU A 93 15.92 -21.09 -10.27
N ILE A 94 15.14 -21.74 -11.11
CA ILE A 94 14.86 -23.17 -11.05
C ILE A 94 15.35 -23.79 -12.35
N ASP A 95 16.27 -24.75 -12.23
CA ASP A 95 16.83 -25.47 -13.37
C ASP A 95 15.95 -26.66 -13.82
N SER A 96 16.37 -27.36 -14.88
CA SER A 96 15.67 -28.55 -15.41
C SER A 96 15.63 -29.74 -14.42
N ASN A 97 16.51 -29.75 -13.42
CA ASN A 97 16.53 -30.76 -12.35
C ASN A 97 15.69 -30.30 -11.13
N LYS A 98 14.99 -29.15 -11.22
CA LYS A 98 14.20 -28.54 -10.16
C LYS A 98 15.03 -28.04 -8.96
N ASN A 99 16.31 -27.80 -9.15
CA ASN A 99 17.12 -27.16 -8.14
C ASN A 99 16.75 -25.68 -8.05
N ILE A 100 16.35 -25.23 -6.84
CA ILE A 100 15.99 -23.84 -6.56
C ILE A 100 17.23 -23.13 -6.05
N THR A 101 17.74 -22.15 -6.81
CA THR A 101 18.94 -21.39 -6.48
C THR A 101 18.58 -19.92 -6.28
N LEU A 102 18.97 -19.35 -5.14
CA LEU A 102 18.83 -17.92 -4.89
C LEU A 102 19.65 -17.14 -5.92
N LEU A 103 18.96 -16.30 -6.69
CA LEU A 103 19.59 -15.45 -7.72
C LEU A 103 20.01 -14.11 -7.14
N ASN A 104 19.15 -13.53 -6.31
CA ASN A 104 19.40 -12.26 -5.66
C ASN A 104 18.65 -12.16 -4.33
N ASP A 105 19.38 -11.75 -3.28
CA ASP A 105 18.84 -11.49 -1.94
C ASP A 105 18.23 -10.07 -1.90
N ASN A 106 17.12 -9.90 -2.61
CA ASN A 106 16.44 -8.64 -2.72
C ASN A 106 15.56 -8.39 -1.50
N ASP A 107 15.81 -7.31 -0.77
CA ASP A 107 14.97 -6.87 0.36
C ASP A 107 14.14 -5.64 -0.01
N THR A 108 13.39 -5.75 -1.11
CA THR A 108 12.46 -4.71 -1.59
C THR A 108 11.20 -5.35 -2.16
N TRP A 109 10.07 -4.68 -2.04
CA TRP A 109 8.84 -5.13 -2.69
C TRP A 109 8.94 -4.99 -4.21
N LEU A 110 8.60 -6.06 -4.93
CA LEU A 110 8.80 -6.18 -6.38
C LEU A 110 7.64 -5.60 -7.21
N SER A 111 7.14 -4.45 -6.81
CA SER A 111 6.15 -3.66 -7.56
C SER A 111 6.13 -2.21 -7.07
N CYS A 112 5.21 -1.38 -7.61
CA CYS A 112 4.95 -0.03 -7.11
C CYS A 112 4.00 -0.07 -5.91
N THR A 113 4.47 0.29 -4.72
CA THR A 113 3.68 0.47 -3.48
C THR A 113 3.55 1.92 -3.06
N VAL A 114 4.13 2.87 -3.80
CA VAL A 114 3.99 4.30 -3.54
C VAL A 114 2.53 4.73 -3.71
N GLY A 115 1.92 5.26 -2.65
CA GLY A 115 0.50 5.62 -2.60
C GLY A 115 0.13 6.83 -3.45
N SER A 116 -1.05 6.80 -4.07
CA SER A 116 -1.72 7.95 -4.70
C SER A 116 -3.22 7.65 -4.81
N ASP A 117 -4.07 8.67 -4.69
CA ASP A 117 -5.54 8.56 -4.82
C ASP A 117 -6.06 8.75 -6.26
N CYS A 118 -5.18 9.02 -7.21
CA CYS A 118 -5.52 9.30 -8.61
C CYS A 118 -4.72 8.48 -9.63
N ARG A 119 -4.21 7.33 -9.22
CA ARG A 119 -3.49 6.40 -10.10
C ARG A 119 -4.46 5.49 -10.86
N LEU A 120 -4.23 5.32 -12.16
CA LEU A 120 -4.76 4.21 -12.94
C LEU A 120 -3.81 3.02 -12.79
N GLY A 121 -4.33 1.87 -12.36
CA GLY A 121 -3.57 0.65 -12.21
C GLY A 121 -3.71 -0.29 -13.41
N GLY A 122 -3.15 -1.50 -13.30
CA GLY A 122 -3.43 -2.62 -14.20
C GLY A 122 -2.32 -3.01 -15.17
N GLY A 123 -1.13 -2.48 -15.02
CA GLY A 123 0.03 -2.90 -15.83
C GLY A 123 0.89 -3.98 -15.15
N LYS A 124 1.94 -4.40 -15.85
CA LYS A 124 2.88 -5.44 -15.37
C LYS A 124 4.07 -4.82 -14.66
N SER A 125 4.47 -5.45 -13.56
CA SER A 125 5.69 -5.11 -12.81
C SER A 125 6.91 -5.93 -13.24
N PHE A 126 6.71 -6.92 -14.12
CA PHE A 126 7.75 -7.86 -14.56
C PHE A 126 7.69 -8.11 -16.06
N LYS A 127 8.86 -8.25 -16.70
CA LYS A 127 8.98 -8.69 -18.10
C LYS A 127 10.28 -9.44 -18.31
N VAL A 128 10.22 -10.63 -18.93
CA VAL A 128 11.41 -11.40 -19.36
C VAL A 128 11.70 -11.10 -20.82
N ILE A 129 12.95 -10.77 -21.14
CA ILE A 129 13.47 -10.65 -22.51
C ILE A 129 14.87 -11.28 -22.57
N GLY A 130 15.02 -12.30 -23.42
CA GLY A 130 16.27 -13.06 -23.53
C GLY A 130 16.63 -13.71 -22.18
N ASN A 131 17.81 -13.42 -21.69
CA ASN A 131 18.32 -13.88 -20.41
C ASN A 131 18.14 -12.90 -19.25
N LYS A 132 17.31 -11.87 -19.42
CA LYS A 132 17.06 -10.85 -18.39
C LYS A 132 15.61 -10.81 -17.94
N LEU A 133 15.40 -10.67 -16.62
CA LEU A 133 14.16 -10.23 -16.01
C LEU A 133 14.27 -8.72 -15.75
N TYR A 134 13.32 -7.97 -16.28
CA TYR A 134 13.09 -6.57 -15.94
C TYR A 134 11.97 -6.49 -14.89
N PHE A 135 12.15 -5.68 -13.85
CA PHE A 135 11.20 -5.62 -12.75
C PHE A 135 11.19 -4.26 -12.04
N LEU A 136 10.04 -3.93 -11.46
CA LEU A 136 9.88 -2.78 -10.58
C LEU A 136 10.26 -3.15 -9.16
N ALA A 137 10.83 -2.18 -8.42
CA ALA A 137 11.13 -2.33 -7.00
C ALA A 137 10.85 -1.01 -6.27
N THR A 138 10.05 -1.07 -5.20
CA THR A 138 9.87 0.09 -4.32
C THR A 138 11.05 0.19 -3.38
N ILE A 139 11.77 1.31 -3.44
CA ILE A 139 12.93 1.60 -2.61
C ILE A 139 12.78 3.00 -2.03
N ALA A 140 12.76 3.09 -0.71
CA ALA A 140 12.38 4.29 0.02
C ALA A 140 11.01 4.81 -0.51
N GLU A 141 10.95 6.07 -0.91
CA GLU A 141 9.72 6.76 -1.36
C GLU A 141 9.52 6.77 -2.89
N ARG A 142 10.22 5.91 -3.64
CA ARG A 142 10.21 5.90 -5.11
C ARG A 142 10.21 4.50 -5.70
N VAL A 143 9.96 4.41 -7.01
CA VAL A 143 9.96 3.14 -7.73
C VAL A 143 11.11 3.09 -8.71
N TYR A 144 11.98 2.09 -8.52
CA TYR A 144 13.08 1.77 -9.43
C TYR A 144 12.63 0.82 -10.52
N LEU A 145 13.14 0.99 -11.72
CA LEU A 145 13.15 -0.06 -12.74
C LEU A 145 14.54 -0.70 -12.77
N LYS A 146 14.58 -2.00 -12.58
CA LYS A 146 15.80 -2.80 -12.56
C LYS A 146 15.74 -3.91 -13.59
N SER A 147 16.90 -4.47 -13.96
CA SER A 147 17.00 -5.78 -14.60
C SER A 147 17.96 -6.67 -13.84
N ILE A 148 17.77 -7.98 -13.97
CA ILE A 148 18.67 -9.02 -13.46
C ILE A 148 18.85 -10.09 -14.53
N ASP A 149 20.07 -10.52 -14.77
CA ASP A 149 20.35 -11.63 -15.67
C ASP A 149 20.37 -12.99 -14.93
N THR A 150 20.49 -14.07 -15.69
CA THR A 150 20.55 -15.44 -15.15
C THR A 150 21.81 -15.76 -14.34
N ASN A 151 22.78 -14.84 -14.28
CA ASN A 151 23.97 -14.90 -13.43
C ASN A 151 23.84 -14.08 -12.14
N GLY A 152 22.71 -13.40 -11.95
CA GLY A 152 22.46 -12.55 -10.78
C GLY A 152 22.99 -11.12 -10.88
N LYS A 153 23.47 -10.69 -12.07
CA LYS A 153 23.91 -9.31 -12.27
C LYS A 153 22.74 -8.38 -12.36
N VAL A 154 22.61 -7.47 -11.38
CA VAL A 154 21.57 -6.46 -11.31
C VAL A 154 22.04 -5.17 -11.99
N GLU A 155 21.18 -4.56 -12.79
CA GLU A 155 21.35 -3.23 -13.38
C GLU A 155 20.19 -2.34 -12.98
N ILE A 156 20.48 -1.12 -12.57
CA ILE A 156 19.47 -0.07 -12.30
C ILE A 156 19.25 0.69 -13.60
N LEU A 157 18.04 0.68 -14.12
CA LEU A 157 17.64 1.34 -15.35
C LEU A 157 16.99 2.69 -15.09
N SER A 158 16.32 2.85 -13.97
CA SER A 158 15.78 4.12 -13.47
C SER A 158 15.68 4.12 -11.96
N ASP A 159 16.15 5.20 -11.32
CA ASP A 159 16.09 5.47 -9.89
C ASP A 159 15.59 6.90 -9.56
N LYS A 160 15.03 7.59 -10.56
CA LYS A 160 14.56 8.98 -10.44
C LYS A 160 13.32 9.10 -9.54
N ASP A 161 13.11 10.27 -8.96
CA ASP A 161 11.96 10.60 -8.15
C ASP A 161 10.63 10.35 -8.87
N GLY A 162 9.62 9.98 -8.09
CA GLY A 162 8.29 9.64 -8.57
C GLY A 162 8.08 8.14 -8.74
N THR A 163 7.18 7.74 -9.63
CA THR A 163 6.84 6.33 -9.83
C THR A 163 7.02 5.87 -11.26
N ILE A 164 7.29 4.59 -11.40
CA ILE A 164 6.97 3.77 -12.57
C ILE A 164 5.87 2.83 -12.10
N ASP A 165 4.64 3.03 -12.59
CA ASP A 165 3.49 2.27 -12.13
C ASP A 165 3.39 0.93 -12.85
N PHE A 166 3.73 0.92 -14.13
CA PHE A 166 3.93 -0.26 -14.98
C PHE A 166 4.74 0.11 -16.23
N PHE A 167 5.33 -0.87 -16.87
CA PHE A 167 6.17 -0.67 -18.03
C PHE A 167 5.99 -1.76 -19.07
N ASP A 168 6.45 -1.48 -20.27
CA ASP A 168 6.63 -2.46 -21.33
C ASP A 168 7.92 -2.19 -22.12
N ILE A 169 8.42 -3.21 -22.81
CA ILE A 169 9.61 -3.12 -23.65
C ILE A 169 9.24 -3.59 -25.06
N PHE A 170 9.46 -2.74 -26.03
CA PHE A 170 9.20 -3.00 -27.43
C PHE A 170 10.41 -2.63 -28.29
N ASN A 171 10.89 -3.54 -29.11
CA ASN A 171 12.09 -3.38 -29.95
C ASN A 171 13.34 -2.89 -29.19
N GLY A 172 13.51 -3.34 -27.93
CA GLY A 172 14.61 -2.91 -27.07
C GLY A 172 14.43 -1.56 -26.38
N GLU A 173 13.39 -0.81 -26.71
CA GLU A 173 13.03 0.45 -26.08
C GLU A 173 12.08 0.26 -24.92
N ILE A 174 12.30 0.99 -23.81
CA ILE A 174 11.50 0.90 -22.58
C ILE A 174 10.49 2.04 -22.55
N TYR A 175 9.23 1.68 -22.38
CA TYR A 175 8.13 2.61 -22.17
C TYR A 175 7.46 2.35 -20.84
N TYR A 176 7.01 3.40 -20.13
CA TYR A 176 6.32 3.24 -18.88
C TYR A 176 5.24 4.29 -18.67
N VAL A 177 4.28 3.97 -17.80
CA VAL A 177 3.34 4.91 -17.23
C VAL A 177 3.78 5.19 -15.78
N GLY A 178 3.80 6.47 -15.40
CA GLY A 178 4.19 6.85 -14.06
C GLY A 178 3.92 8.32 -13.75
N MET A 179 4.18 8.66 -12.50
CA MET A 179 4.07 10.04 -11.99
C MET A 179 5.47 10.61 -11.81
N ARG A 180 5.76 11.69 -12.50
CA ARG A 180 7.03 12.43 -12.42
C ARG A 180 6.76 13.90 -12.11
N ASP A 181 7.73 14.59 -11.53
CA ASP A 181 7.68 16.03 -11.28
C ASP A 181 6.44 16.50 -10.49
N TYR A 182 5.90 15.63 -9.66
CA TYR A 182 4.66 15.87 -8.89
C TYR A 182 3.45 16.17 -9.77
N THR A 183 3.34 15.47 -10.91
CA THR A 183 2.19 15.54 -11.81
C THR A 183 1.42 14.22 -11.87
N LEU A 184 0.24 14.23 -12.49
CA LEU A 184 -0.53 13.03 -12.77
C LEU A 184 0.19 12.13 -13.78
N GLN A 185 -0.26 10.88 -13.90
CA GLN A 185 0.33 9.87 -14.77
C GLN A 185 0.40 10.33 -16.24
N GLU A 186 1.57 10.10 -16.84
CA GLU A 186 1.83 10.28 -18.27
C GLU A 186 2.59 9.06 -18.79
N ILE A 187 2.72 8.93 -20.10
CA ILE A 187 3.55 7.93 -20.76
C ILE A 187 4.93 8.52 -21.00
N TYR A 188 5.95 7.73 -20.70
CA TYR A 188 7.35 8.11 -20.87
C TYR A 188 8.11 7.04 -21.65
N LYS A 189 9.14 7.46 -22.39
CA LYS A 189 10.23 6.63 -22.89
C LYS A 189 11.41 6.75 -21.93
N LEU A 190 12.01 5.63 -21.56
CA LEU A 190 13.20 5.58 -20.70
C LEU A 190 14.43 5.22 -21.53
N GLU A 191 15.48 6.04 -21.44
CA GLU A 191 16.76 5.80 -22.08
C GLU A 191 17.90 6.36 -21.21
N ASN A 192 18.92 5.55 -20.90
CA ASN A 192 20.08 5.95 -20.09
C ASN A 192 19.72 6.63 -18.75
N ASN A 193 18.77 6.07 -18.01
CA ASN A 193 18.20 6.62 -16.76
C ASN A 193 17.51 7.99 -16.92
N GLU A 194 17.25 8.44 -18.14
CA GLU A 194 16.51 9.66 -18.41
C GLU A 194 15.16 9.36 -19.04
N SER A 195 14.15 10.12 -18.65
CA SER A 195 12.76 9.88 -19.05
C SER A 195 12.27 11.02 -19.94
N THR A 196 11.88 10.68 -21.16
CA THR A 196 11.24 11.62 -22.09
C THR A 196 9.73 11.43 -22.01
N LYS A 197 9.01 12.49 -21.64
CA LYS A 197 7.54 12.48 -21.61
C LYS A 197 6.98 12.44 -23.04
N LEU A 198 6.10 11.47 -23.33
CA LEU A 198 5.50 11.28 -24.65
C LEU A 198 4.07 11.82 -24.75
N THR A 199 3.38 12.02 -23.62
CA THR A 199 1.99 12.48 -23.58
C THR A 199 1.82 13.73 -22.74
N SER A 200 0.70 14.43 -22.94
CA SER A 200 0.35 15.65 -22.20
C SER A 200 -1.13 15.62 -21.77
N PHE A 201 -1.61 14.46 -21.36
CA PHE A 201 -3.02 14.25 -20.98
C PHE A 201 -3.48 15.17 -19.85
N ASN A 202 -2.57 15.54 -18.94
CA ASN A 202 -2.88 16.31 -17.74
C ASN A 202 -2.39 17.77 -17.79
N GLU A 203 -1.93 18.25 -18.94
CA GLU A 203 -1.35 19.59 -19.06
C GLU A 203 -2.36 20.70 -18.73
N GLU A 204 -3.61 20.55 -19.15
CA GLU A 204 -4.67 21.53 -18.87
C GLU A 204 -4.95 21.66 -17.37
N ILE A 205 -4.90 20.55 -16.62
CA ILE A 205 -5.08 20.54 -15.16
C ILE A 205 -3.94 21.33 -14.51
N ASN A 206 -2.70 21.08 -14.91
CA ASN A 206 -1.51 21.74 -14.38
C ASN A 206 -1.49 23.24 -14.68
N LYS A 207 -2.08 23.67 -15.82
CA LYS A 207 -2.22 25.09 -16.17
C LYS A 207 -3.35 25.78 -15.40
N LYS A 208 -4.44 25.05 -15.11
CA LYS A 208 -5.66 25.61 -14.50
C LYS A 208 -5.58 25.72 -12.98
N TYR A 209 -4.92 24.79 -12.32
CA TYR A 209 -4.89 24.69 -10.87
C TYR A 209 -3.49 24.92 -10.33
N LYS A 210 -3.39 25.63 -9.21
CA LYS A 210 -2.13 25.76 -8.47
C LYS A 210 -1.85 24.47 -7.72
N ILE A 211 -0.66 23.92 -7.92
CA ILE A 211 -0.19 22.70 -7.26
C ILE A 211 0.93 23.08 -6.29
N SER A 212 0.78 22.72 -5.03
CA SER A 212 1.80 22.88 -4.02
C SER A 212 2.62 21.59 -3.91
N LYS A 213 3.88 21.63 -4.33
CA LYS A 213 4.81 20.50 -4.20
C LYS A 213 5.25 20.36 -2.74
N PRO A 214 5.41 19.13 -2.21
CA PRO A 214 5.91 18.96 -0.85
C PRO A 214 7.37 19.40 -0.72
N GLU A 215 7.70 20.01 0.40
CA GLU A 215 9.06 19.99 0.91
C GLU A 215 9.36 18.57 1.40
N VAL A 216 10.48 17.98 0.95
CA VAL A 216 10.90 16.62 1.28
C VAL A 216 12.22 16.69 2.02
N PHE A 217 12.32 16.01 3.15
CA PHE A 217 13.52 16.02 3.98
C PHE A 217 13.71 14.67 4.70
N ASP A 218 14.94 14.41 5.14
CA ASP A 218 15.22 13.25 5.96
C ASP A 218 14.70 13.48 7.39
N PHE A 219 13.97 12.50 7.90
CA PHE A 219 13.45 12.48 9.26
C PHE A 219 13.91 11.21 9.98
N THR A 220 14.59 11.40 11.11
CA THR A 220 15.12 10.29 11.91
C THR A 220 14.36 10.17 13.21
N THR A 221 13.83 9.00 13.49
CA THR A 221 13.14 8.66 14.74
C THR A 221 13.32 7.17 15.05
N ASN A 222 13.38 6.81 16.33
CA ASN A 222 13.49 5.42 16.79
C ASN A 222 14.58 4.59 16.08
N GLY A 223 15.71 5.23 15.74
CA GLY A 223 16.85 4.58 15.11
C GLY A 223 16.76 4.40 13.59
N ALA A 224 15.68 4.83 12.95
CA ALA A 224 15.49 4.76 11.50
C ALA A 224 15.38 6.16 10.88
N THR A 225 15.87 6.29 9.63
CA THR A 225 15.71 7.51 8.83
C THR A 225 14.77 7.24 7.67
N THR A 226 13.69 8.01 7.58
CA THR A 226 12.71 7.99 6.50
C THR A 226 12.54 9.39 5.92
N LYS A 227 11.62 9.56 4.97
CA LYS A 227 11.29 10.89 4.43
C LYS A 227 10.11 11.50 5.15
N GLY A 228 10.26 12.76 5.55
CA GLY A 228 9.19 13.64 5.94
C GLY A 228 8.74 14.51 4.76
N PHE A 229 7.45 14.77 4.68
CA PHE A 229 6.82 15.55 3.61
C PHE A 229 5.92 16.62 4.22
N VAL A 230 6.04 17.85 3.72
CA VAL A 230 5.19 18.97 4.12
C VAL A 230 4.72 19.74 2.89
N ILE A 231 3.43 19.74 2.63
CA ILE A 231 2.78 20.53 1.59
C ILE A 231 2.32 21.84 2.21
N TYR A 232 2.79 22.95 1.66
CA TYR A 232 2.38 24.28 2.09
C TYR A 232 1.01 24.67 1.55
N PRO A 233 0.25 25.53 2.26
CA PRO A 233 -0.90 26.21 1.65
C PRO A 233 -0.50 26.90 0.35
N VAL A 234 -1.34 26.81 -0.69
CA VAL A 234 -1.02 27.36 -2.02
C VAL A 234 -0.71 28.85 -1.99
N ASP A 235 -1.43 29.62 -1.17
CA ASP A 235 -1.21 31.06 -0.99
C ASP A 235 -0.49 31.33 0.35
N TYR A 236 0.60 30.59 0.60
CA TYR A 236 1.38 30.69 1.83
C TYR A 236 2.01 32.09 2.04
N ASP A 237 1.81 32.64 3.23
CA ASP A 237 2.41 33.89 3.71
C ASP A 237 3.17 33.59 5.01
N LYS A 238 4.47 33.81 5.00
CA LYS A 238 5.35 33.54 6.15
C LYS A 238 5.02 34.30 7.43
N ASN A 239 4.17 35.35 7.33
CA ASN A 239 3.76 36.18 8.47
C ASN A 239 2.45 35.67 9.12
N LYS A 240 1.88 34.58 8.64
CA LYS A 240 0.64 33.99 9.14
C LYS A 240 0.89 32.62 9.74
N THR A 241 -0.01 32.19 10.61
CA THR A 241 -0.11 30.82 11.09
C THR A 241 -1.29 30.12 10.43
N TYR A 242 -1.18 28.80 10.26
CA TYR A 242 -2.12 28.02 9.47
C TYR A 242 -2.62 26.80 10.23
N PRO A 243 -3.83 26.31 9.95
CA PRO A 243 -4.23 24.98 10.37
C PRO A 243 -3.45 23.90 9.60
N ALA A 244 -3.39 22.70 10.16
CA ALA A 244 -2.67 21.59 9.54
C ALA A 244 -3.41 20.26 9.65
N ILE A 245 -3.06 19.32 8.76
CA ILE A 245 -3.60 17.98 8.70
C ILE A 245 -2.44 16.98 8.64
N LEU A 246 -2.38 16.07 9.62
CA LEU A 246 -1.57 14.85 9.52
C LEU A 246 -2.34 13.81 8.72
N ASP A 247 -1.75 13.34 7.62
CA ASP A 247 -2.32 12.25 6.81
C ASP A 247 -1.48 10.97 6.95
N ILE A 248 -2.14 9.84 7.25
CA ILE A 248 -1.51 8.55 7.55
C ILE A 248 -1.93 7.54 6.51
N HIS A 249 -0.95 6.97 5.78
CA HIS A 249 -1.23 5.97 4.74
C HIS A 249 -1.81 4.66 5.28
N GLY A 250 -2.35 3.85 4.39
CA GLY A 250 -2.81 2.50 4.69
C GLY A 250 -1.69 1.45 4.60
N GLY A 251 -2.05 0.18 4.72
CA GLY A 251 -1.11 -0.94 4.65
C GLY A 251 -1.08 -1.73 5.96
N PRO A 252 -0.08 -1.62 6.84
CA PRO A 252 0.97 -0.58 6.92
C PRO A 252 2.03 -0.66 5.83
N LYS A 253 2.31 -1.81 5.23
CA LYS A 253 3.35 -2.00 4.22
C LYS A 253 2.95 -1.41 2.86
N THR A 254 2.83 -0.09 2.83
CA THR A 254 2.83 0.81 1.65
C THR A 254 3.74 2.00 1.97
N VAL A 255 3.91 2.94 1.04
CA VAL A 255 4.78 4.08 1.26
C VAL A 255 4.18 5.35 0.66
N TYR A 256 4.28 6.48 1.35
CA TYR A 256 4.11 7.79 0.73
C TYR A 256 5.38 8.21 0.00
N GLY A 257 5.22 8.84 -1.15
CA GLY A 257 6.31 9.36 -1.96
C GLY A 257 6.06 10.78 -2.47
N ASN A 258 7.06 11.31 -3.18
CA ASN A 258 6.97 12.61 -3.83
C ASN A 258 6.13 12.51 -5.12
N VAL A 259 4.85 12.18 -4.98
CA VAL A 259 3.90 12.00 -6.09
C VAL A 259 2.61 12.76 -5.83
N PHE A 260 1.89 13.07 -6.90
CA PHE A 260 0.63 13.80 -6.81
C PHE A 260 -0.41 13.02 -6.00
N TYR A 261 -1.05 13.72 -5.05
CA TYR A 261 -2.13 13.19 -4.24
C TYR A 261 -3.27 14.23 -4.20
N ASN A 262 -4.41 13.91 -4.80
CA ASN A 262 -5.46 14.88 -5.06
C ASN A 262 -6.07 15.47 -3.77
N GLU A 263 -6.40 14.63 -2.79
CA GLU A 263 -7.02 15.13 -1.55
C GLU A 263 -6.09 16.06 -0.78
N MET A 264 -4.79 15.79 -0.75
CA MET A 264 -3.80 16.68 -0.12
C MET A 264 -3.71 18.02 -0.84
N GLN A 265 -3.80 18.02 -2.20
CA GLN A 265 -3.82 19.25 -2.98
C GLN A 265 -5.09 20.09 -2.75
N VAL A 266 -6.25 19.44 -2.58
CA VAL A 266 -7.49 20.13 -2.21
C VAL A 266 -7.32 20.85 -0.88
N TRP A 267 -6.79 20.20 0.15
CA TRP A 267 -6.58 20.82 1.45
C TRP A 267 -5.52 21.93 1.42
N ALA A 268 -4.43 21.76 0.67
CA ALA A 268 -3.44 22.81 0.47
C ALA A 268 -4.02 24.05 -0.22
N ASN A 269 -4.91 23.87 -1.21
CA ASN A 269 -5.65 24.97 -1.86
C ASN A 269 -6.67 25.64 -0.94
N MET A 270 -7.11 24.95 0.12
CA MET A 270 -8.02 25.51 1.13
C MET A 270 -7.28 26.18 2.30
N GLY A 271 -5.96 26.26 2.23
CA GLY A 271 -5.14 26.98 3.21
C GLY A 271 -4.63 26.13 4.37
N TYR A 272 -4.57 24.80 4.23
CA TYR A 272 -3.98 23.90 5.22
C TYR A 272 -2.54 23.56 4.87
N PHE A 273 -1.68 23.44 5.88
CA PHE A 273 -0.53 22.57 5.78
C PHE A 273 -0.99 21.12 5.78
N VAL A 274 -0.40 20.29 4.90
CA VAL A 274 -0.60 18.84 4.94
C VAL A 274 0.76 18.19 5.14
N PHE A 275 0.90 17.35 6.16
CA PHE A 275 2.17 16.71 6.48
C PHE A 275 1.99 15.21 6.67
N PHE A 276 2.99 14.45 6.24
CA PHE A 276 2.96 13.00 6.26
C PHE A 276 4.38 12.42 6.24
N THR A 277 4.51 11.18 6.71
CA THR A 277 5.77 10.43 6.74
C THR A 277 5.50 8.93 6.63
N ASN A 278 6.55 8.15 6.56
CA ASN A 278 6.52 6.69 6.51
C ASN A 278 7.01 6.13 7.86
N PRO A 279 6.10 5.79 8.80
CA PRO A 279 6.49 5.20 10.10
C PRO A 279 6.99 3.77 9.93
N HIS A 280 7.59 3.19 10.98
CA HIS A 280 7.84 1.75 11.04
C HIS A 280 6.58 0.96 10.62
N GLY A 281 6.76 -0.12 9.89
CA GLY A 281 5.67 -0.85 9.22
C GLY A 281 5.50 -0.50 7.74
N SER A 282 6.02 0.66 7.28
CA SER A 282 5.98 1.07 5.88
C SER A 282 6.90 0.23 4.99
N ASP A 283 6.59 0.20 3.69
CA ASP A 283 7.44 -0.42 2.67
C ASP A 283 8.63 0.47 2.29
N GLY A 284 9.51 -0.06 1.43
CA GLY A 284 10.61 0.67 0.81
C GLY A 284 11.90 0.73 1.63
N TYR A 285 11.87 0.32 2.90
CA TYR A 285 13.00 0.38 3.83
C TYR A 285 13.47 -1.01 4.31
N GLY A 286 13.09 -2.07 3.60
CA GLY A 286 13.42 -3.45 3.92
C GLY A 286 12.46 -4.13 4.89
N ASN A 287 12.64 -5.44 5.05
CA ASN A 287 11.78 -6.28 5.87
C ASN A 287 11.82 -5.91 7.36
N GLU A 288 13.00 -5.59 7.89
CA GLU A 288 13.17 -5.26 9.32
C GLU A 288 12.37 -4.00 9.70
N PHE A 289 12.42 -2.96 8.87
CA PHE A 289 11.65 -1.73 9.08
C PHE A 289 10.14 -1.97 8.92
N ALA A 290 9.75 -2.82 7.98
CA ALA A 290 8.34 -3.16 7.72
C ALA A 290 7.73 -4.11 8.78
N ASP A 291 8.56 -4.79 9.59
CA ASP A 291 8.09 -5.77 10.58
C ASP A 291 7.68 -5.12 11.90
N ILE A 292 6.41 -4.77 12.00
CA ILE A 292 5.78 -4.33 13.25
C ILE A 292 4.84 -5.39 13.83
N ARG A 293 5.04 -6.67 13.52
CA ARG A 293 4.21 -7.76 14.03
C ARG A 293 4.20 -7.78 15.57
N GLY A 294 3.00 -7.74 16.13
CA GLY A 294 2.78 -7.66 17.56
C GLY A 294 3.16 -6.33 18.22
N LYS A 295 3.38 -5.25 17.43
CA LYS A 295 3.80 -3.93 17.88
C LYS A 295 2.92 -2.78 17.35
N TYR A 296 1.77 -3.08 16.75
CA TYR A 296 0.84 -2.06 16.26
C TYR A 296 0.44 -1.06 17.36
N GLY A 297 0.50 0.23 17.08
CA GLY A 297 0.20 1.28 18.06
C GLY A 297 1.32 1.52 19.08
N THR A 298 2.54 1.07 18.82
CA THR A 298 3.72 1.33 19.67
C THR A 298 4.73 2.19 18.92
N ILE A 299 5.74 1.59 18.30
CA ILE A 299 6.81 2.28 17.59
C ILE A 299 6.27 3.11 16.40
N ASP A 300 5.30 2.59 15.68
CA ASP A 300 4.62 3.28 14.58
C ASP A 300 3.84 4.53 15.05
N TYR A 301 3.19 4.45 16.20
CA TYR A 301 2.57 5.60 16.85
C TYR A 301 3.60 6.63 17.33
N GLU A 302 4.68 6.19 17.97
CA GLU A 302 5.75 7.07 18.41
C GLU A 302 6.39 7.82 17.24
N ASP A 303 6.66 7.16 16.12
CA ASP A 303 7.19 7.79 14.90
C ASP A 303 6.30 8.94 14.43
N LEU A 304 4.98 8.70 14.37
CA LEU A 304 4.02 9.72 13.94
C LEU A 304 3.90 10.89 14.92
N MET A 305 3.99 10.61 16.21
CA MET A 305 3.98 11.68 17.24
C MET A 305 5.26 12.51 17.22
N ASN A 306 6.42 11.87 17.10
CA ASN A 306 7.71 12.55 16.95
C ASN A 306 7.77 13.39 15.67
N PHE A 307 7.24 12.87 14.58
CA PHE A 307 7.12 13.62 13.32
C PHE A 307 6.18 14.82 13.45
N THR A 308 5.05 14.63 14.13
CA THR A 308 4.11 15.73 14.41
C THR A 308 4.78 16.82 15.24
N ASP A 309 5.53 16.47 16.28
CA ASP A 309 6.27 17.43 17.10
C ASP A 309 7.28 18.22 16.27
N TYR A 310 8.08 17.52 15.46
CA TYR A 310 9.05 18.15 14.56
C TYR A 310 8.39 19.17 13.61
N VAL A 311 7.28 18.79 12.99
CA VAL A 311 6.55 19.66 12.04
C VAL A 311 5.94 20.86 12.77
N LEU A 312 5.33 20.67 13.93
CA LEU A 312 4.70 21.75 14.71
C LEU A 312 5.73 22.73 15.33
N GLU A 313 6.99 22.32 15.44
CA GLU A 313 8.08 23.18 15.87
C GLU A 313 8.69 23.98 14.72
N LYS A 314 8.85 23.34 13.56
CA LYS A 314 9.56 23.91 12.41
C LYS A 314 8.71 24.84 11.55
N TYR A 315 7.40 24.61 11.44
CA TYR A 315 6.53 25.29 10.50
C TYR A 315 5.52 26.21 11.23
N PRO A 316 5.04 27.31 10.60
CA PRO A 316 4.11 28.27 11.21
C PRO A 316 2.69 27.70 11.30
N ILE A 317 2.54 26.61 12.02
CA ILE A 317 1.27 25.92 12.24
C ILE A 317 0.69 26.33 13.59
N ASP A 318 -0.61 26.61 13.60
CA ASP A 318 -1.37 26.82 14.83
C ASP A 318 -1.63 25.47 15.50
N LYS A 319 -0.91 25.20 16.59
CA LYS A 319 -0.99 23.93 17.33
C LYS A 319 -2.38 23.59 17.86
N SER A 320 -3.28 24.58 17.98
CA SER A 320 -4.66 24.37 18.40
C SER A 320 -5.59 23.97 17.24
N ARG A 321 -5.11 24.02 15.99
CA ARG A 321 -5.86 23.75 14.77
C ARG A 321 -5.21 22.67 13.91
N VAL A 322 -4.94 21.53 14.53
CA VAL A 322 -4.33 20.36 13.84
C VAL A 322 -5.35 19.22 13.81
N GLY A 323 -5.62 18.70 12.61
CA GLY A 323 -6.44 17.52 12.37
C GLY A 323 -5.60 16.30 12.05
N VAL A 324 -6.19 15.10 12.18
CA VAL A 324 -5.57 13.83 11.77
C VAL A 324 -6.53 13.02 10.94
N THR A 325 -6.00 12.36 9.91
CA THR A 325 -6.78 11.44 9.07
C THR A 325 -5.91 10.29 8.56
N GLY A 326 -6.58 9.23 8.15
CA GLY A 326 -5.97 8.10 7.45
C GLY A 326 -7.00 7.05 7.12
N GLY A 327 -6.65 6.16 6.19
CA GLY A 327 -7.52 5.07 5.75
C GLY A 327 -6.91 3.69 5.98
N SER A 328 -7.75 2.68 6.28
CA SER A 328 -7.28 1.30 6.53
C SER A 328 -6.38 1.25 7.77
N TYR A 329 -5.10 0.86 7.64
CA TYR A 329 -4.14 1.01 8.74
C TYR A 329 -4.06 2.47 9.23
N GLY A 330 -4.05 3.47 8.33
CA GLY A 330 -4.10 4.88 8.73
C GLY A 330 -5.38 5.23 9.50
N GLY A 331 -6.50 4.58 9.20
CA GLY A 331 -7.74 4.68 9.98
C GLY A 331 -7.64 3.99 11.36
N TYR A 332 -6.97 2.83 11.42
CA TYR A 332 -6.58 2.19 12.67
C TYR A 332 -5.76 3.15 13.54
N MET A 333 -4.73 3.73 12.97
CA MET A 333 -3.83 4.65 13.67
C MET A 333 -4.55 5.94 14.07
N THR A 334 -5.47 6.45 13.25
CA THR A 334 -6.32 7.60 13.62
C THR A 334 -7.17 7.26 14.85
N ASN A 335 -7.81 6.08 14.89
CA ASN A 335 -8.56 5.60 16.05
C ASN A 335 -7.67 5.39 17.29
N TRP A 336 -6.44 4.89 17.09
CA TRP A 336 -5.46 4.71 18.15
C TRP A 336 -5.06 6.06 18.76
N ILE A 337 -4.69 7.01 17.92
CA ILE A 337 -4.27 8.37 18.32
C ILE A 337 -5.32 9.04 19.21
N ILE A 338 -6.58 9.05 18.80
CA ILE A 338 -7.64 9.75 19.58
C ILE A 338 -7.92 9.12 20.94
N GLY A 339 -7.56 7.83 21.14
CA GLY A 339 -7.62 7.14 22.43
C GLY A 339 -6.39 7.35 23.33
N HIS A 340 -5.30 7.94 22.78
CA HIS A 340 -4.02 8.07 23.49
C HIS A 340 -3.55 9.51 23.66
N THR A 341 -4.08 10.46 22.89
CA THR A 341 -3.77 11.90 23.02
C THR A 341 -4.94 12.75 22.59
N ASP A 342 -5.09 13.94 23.17
CA ASP A 342 -6.08 14.95 22.82
C ASP A 342 -5.49 16.17 22.05
N ARG A 343 -4.26 16.00 21.52
CA ARG A 343 -3.55 17.07 20.79
C ARG A 343 -4.18 17.47 19.45
N PHE A 344 -4.97 16.56 18.83
CA PHE A 344 -5.65 16.83 17.57
C PHE A 344 -7.04 17.42 17.80
N ARG A 345 -7.34 18.52 17.14
CA ARG A 345 -8.60 19.23 17.27
C ARG A 345 -9.81 18.46 16.71
N CYS A 346 -9.58 17.66 15.65
CA CYS A 346 -10.56 16.73 15.09
C CYS A 346 -9.85 15.59 14.35
N ALA A 347 -10.60 14.53 14.09
CA ALA A 347 -10.12 13.35 13.39
C ALA A 347 -11.08 12.89 12.29
N VAL A 348 -10.54 12.28 11.23
CA VAL A 348 -11.32 11.59 10.20
C VAL A 348 -10.77 10.18 10.02
N SER A 349 -11.52 9.20 10.52
CA SER A 349 -11.15 7.78 10.46
C SER A 349 -11.86 7.11 9.28
N GLN A 350 -11.09 6.56 8.33
CA GLN A 350 -11.64 6.06 7.09
C GLN A 350 -11.38 4.56 6.94
N ARG A 351 -12.43 3.76 6.57
CA ARG A 351 -12.29 2.30 6.34
C ARG A 351 -11.36 1.65 7.37
N SER A 352 -11.60 1.96 8.62
CA SER A 352 -10.67 1.76 9.72
C SER A 352 -10.82 0.40 10.40
N ILE A 353 -9.90 0.13 11.31
CA ILE A 353 -9.95 -0.98 12.25
C ILE A 353 -10.11 -0.40 13.66
N SER A 354 -11.02 -0.93 14.44
CA SER A 354 -11.20 -0.56 15.84
C SER A 354 -10.99 -1.73 16.81
N ASN A 355 -11.22 -2.96 16.34
CA ASN A 355 -11.21 -4.14 17.20
C ASN A 355 -10.61 -5.34 16.45
N TRP A 356 -9.40 -5.73 16.79
CA TRP A 356 -8.71 -6.84 16.15
C TRP A 356 -9.40 -8.21 16.38
N ILE A 357 -10.22 -8.32 17.42
CA ILE A 357 -10.99 -9.55 17.71
C ILE A 357 -12.11 -9.71 16.68
N SER A 358 -12.93 -8.67 16.45
CA SER A 358 -14.00 -8.72 15.47
C SER A 358 -13.45 -8.79 14.04
N LYS A 359 -12.40 -8.04 13.74
CA LYS A 359 -11.75 -8.07 12.42
C LYS A 359 -11.24 -9.46 12.06
N PHE A 360 -10.77 -10.26 13.03
CA PHE A 360 -10.34 -11.64 12.80
C PHE A 360 -11.44 -12.50 12.17
N GLY A 361 -12.67 -12.39 12.67
CA GLY A 361 -13.77 -13.25 12.27
C GLY A 361 -14.69 -12.71 11.18
N THR A 362 -14.50 -11.44 10.74
CA THR A 362 -15.47 -10.76 9.87
C THR A 362 -14.88 -10.26 8.55
N THR A 363 -13.61 -10.54 8.24
CA THR A 363 -12.94 -10.00 7.06
C THR A 363 -12.31 -11.10 6.20
N ASP A 364 -12.07 -10.76 4.92
CA ASP A 364 -11.46 -11.66 3.93
C ASP A 364 -10.03 -12.10 4.30
N ILE A 365 -9.30 -11.28 5.07
CA ILE A 365 -7.92 -11.56 5.49
C ILE A 365 -7.76 -11.84 6.98
N GLY A 366 -8.86 -11.81 7.75
CA GLY A 366 -8.80 -11.77 9.21
C GLY A 366 -8.03 -12.94 9.84
N TYR A 367 -8.37 -14.16 9.47
CA TYR A 367 -7.83 -15.37 10.11
C TYR A 367 -6.32 -15.56 9.91
N TYR A 368 -5.73 -15.04 8.84
CA TYR A 368 -4.29 -15.16 8.61
C TYR A 368 -3.54 -13.84 8.88
N PHE A 369 -4.05 -12.73 8.35
CA PHE A 369 -3.39 -11.43 8.51
C PHE A 369 -3.37 -10.97 9.97
N ASN A 370 -4.52 -11.04 10.66
CA ASN A 370 -4.57 -10.64 12.09
C ASN A 370 -3.72 -11.55 12.96
N ALA A 371 -3.77 -12.89 12.71
CA ALA A 371 -2.95 -13.84 13.46
C ALA A 371 -1.46 -13.55 13.32
N ASP A 372 -0.99 -13.31 12.08
CA ASP A 372 0.39 -12.99 11.81
C ASP A 372 0.78 -11.61 12.34
N GLN A 373 0.02 -10.57 12.00
CA GLN A 373 0.38 -9.19 12.33
C GLN A 373 0.29 -8.86 13.83
N ASN A 374 -0.65 -9.46 14.56
CA ASN A 374 -0.75 -9.26 16.01
C ASN A 374 -0.01 -10.31 16.81
N GLN A 375 0.47 -11.40 16.19
CA GLN A 375 1.05 -12.55 16.87
C GLN A 375 0.10 -13.08 17.97
N ALA A 376 -1.20 -13.14 17.64
CA ALA A 376 -2.30 -13.52 18.52
C ALA A 376 -3.55 -13.89 17.73
N THR A 377 -4.43 -14.69 18.34
CA THR A 377 -5.76 -15.02 17.82
C THR A 377 -6.81 -14.79 18.91
N PRO A 378 -8.12 -14.76 18.59
CA PRO A 378 -9.17 -14.63 19.62
C PRO A 378 -9.13 -15.71 20.70
N TRP A 379 -8.48 -16.84 20.46
CA TRP A 379 -8.35 -17.97 21.40
C TRP A 379 -6.96 -18.08 22.05
N ILE A 380 -5.95 -17.46 21.42
CA ILE A 380 -4.56 -17.45 21.89
C ILE A 380 -4.10 -16.01 22.03
N ASN A 381 -3.77 -15.59 23.26
CA ASN A 381 -3.39 -14.21 23.60
C ASN A 381 -4.50 -13.19 23.30
N HIS A 382 -5.77 -13.51 23.64
CA HIS A 382 -6.91 -12.62 23.49
C HIS A 382 -6.66 -11.20 24.03
N ASP A 383 -6.05 -11.10 25.22
CA ASP A 383 -5.76 -9.81 25.85
C ASP A 383 -4.79 -8.95 25.05
N LYS A 384 -3.87 -9.57 24.29
CA LYS A 384 -2.99 -8.85 23.35
C LYS A 384 -3.78 -8.24 22.20
N LEU A 385 -4.73 -8.98 21.60
CA LEU A 385 -5.61 -8.42 20.57
C LEU A 385 -6.42 -7.24 21.11
N TRP A 386 -6.97 -7.37 22.30
CA TRP A 386 -7.73 -6.30 22.94
C TRP A 386 -6.84 -5.10 23.28
N TRP A 387 -5.60 -5.34 23.72
CA TRP A 387 -4.63 -4.28 24.00
C TRP A 387 -4.31 -3.45 22.74
N HIS A 388 -4.11 -4.09 21.60
CA HIS A 388 -3.84 -3.42 20.31
C HIS A 388 -5.11 -2.85 19.65
N SER A 389 -6.30 -3.07 20.20
CA SER A 389 -7.56 -2.58 19.65
C SER A 389 -7.85 -1.16 20.10
N PRO A 390 -7.97 -0.18 19.18
CA PRO A 390 -8.34 1.21 19.54
C PRO A 390 -9.63 1.32 20.35
N LEU A 391 -10.59 0.43 20.13
CA LEU A 391 -11.87 0.39 20.84
C LEU A 391 -11.70 0.29 22.35
N LYS A 392 -10.65 -0.38 22.82
CA LYS A 392 -10.31 -0.47 24.25
C LYS A 392 -10.15 0.89 24.93
N TYR A 393 -9.70 1.88 24.18
CA TYR A 393 -9.33 3.22 24.68
C TYR A 393 -10.34 4.30 24.29
N ALA A 394 -11.48 3.91 23.75
CA ALA A 394 -12.52 4.85 23.31
C ALA A 394 -13.08 5.71 24.45
N ASP A 395 -13.04 5.20 25.70
CA ASP A 395 -13.43 5.90 26.92
C ASP A 395 -12.53 7.10 27.26
N LYS A 396 -11.30 7.14 26.70
CA LYS A 396 -10.34 8.22 26.91
C LYS A 396 -10.41 9.28 25.82
N ALA A 397 -11.05 8.96 24.68
CA ALA A 397 -11.10 9.86 23.53
C ALA A 397 -11.97 11.09 23.81
N LYS A 398 -11.48 12.26 23.37
CA LYS A 398 -12.21 13.55 23.45
C LYS A 398 -12.33 14.21 22.07
N THR A 399 -11.57 13.75 21.10
CA THR A 399 -11.44 14.35 19.78
C THR A 399 -12.70 14.11 18.93
N PRO A 400 -13.40 15.15 18.45
CA PRO A 400 -14.52 15.02 17.51
C PRO A 400 -14.10 14.23 16.28
N THR A 401 -14.82 13.16 15.93
CA THR A 401 -14.38 12.21 14.91
C THR A 401 -15.45 11.92 13.86
N LEU A 402 -15.07 12.06 12.58
CA LEU A 402 -15.86 11.61 11.44
C LEU A 402 -15.37 10.20 11.02
N PHE A 403 -16.32 9.29 10.88
CA PHE A 403 -16.08 7.96 10.32
C PHE A 403 -16.58 7.90 8.87
N ILE A 404 -15.71 7.50 7.95
CA ILE A 404 -16.02 7.21 6.54
C ILE A 404 -15.88 5.72 6.33
N HIS A 405 -16.96 5.03 5.95
CA HIS A 405 -16.91 3.59 5.73
C HIS A 405 -17.78 3.16 4.56
N SER A 406 -17.41 2.08 3.91
CA SER A 406 -18.14 1.49 2.79
C SER A 406 -18.95 0.27 3.23
N GLU A 407 -20.17 0.10 2.68
CA GLU A 407 -21.07 -0.99 3.03
C GLU A 407 -20.50 -2.37 2.67
N GLN A 408 -19.76 -2.46 1.56
CA GLN A 408 -19.17 -3.70 1.05
C GLN A 408 -17.64 -3.76 1.25
N ASP A 409 -17.18 -3.16 2.33
CA ASP A 409 -15.78 -3.24 2.73
C ASP A 409 -15.51 -4.55 3.47
N TYR A 410 -15.11 -5.58 2.73
CA TYR A 410 -14.78 -6.89 3.30
C TYR A 410 -13.35 -6.97 3.83
N ARG A 411 -12.50 -5.95 3.59
CA ARG A 411 -11.13 -5.85 4.09
C ARG A 411 -11.05 -5.31 5.52
N CYS A 412 -11.78 -4.22 5.78
CA CYS A 412 -12.04 -3.66 7.09
C CYS A 412 -13.55 -3.52 7.23
N TRP A 413 -14.21 -4.56 7.76
CA TRP A 413 -15.66 -4.65 7.76
C TRP A 413 -16.33 -3.42 8.38
N LEU A 414 -17.48 -3.02 7.85
CA LEU A 414 -18.24 -1.84 8.29
C LEU A 414 -18.45 -1.79 9.81
N ALA A 415 -18.57 -2.94 10.47
CA ALA A 415 -18.71 -3.01 11.92
C ALA A 415 -17.53 -2.39 12.67
N GLU A 416 -16.32 -2.36 12.10
CA GLU A 416 -15.17 -1.72 12.71
C GLU A 416 -15.38 -0.21 12.90
N GLY A 417 -15.93 0.46 11.87
CA GLY A 417 -16.32 1.87 11.97
C GLY A 417 -17.49 2.09 12.92
N ILE A 418 -18.52 1.21 12.89
CA ILE A 418 -19.70 1.30 13.75
C ILE A 418 -19.32 1.14 15.22
N GLN A 419 -18.47 0.18 15.58
CA GLN A 419 -18.04 -0.04 16.97
C GLN A 419 -17.41 1.21 17.59
N MET A 420 -16.44 1.81 16.88
CA MET A 420 -15.76 2.99 17.39
C MET A 420 -16.68 4.21 17.43
N PHE A 421 -17.49 4.43 16.38
CA PHE A 421 -18.53 5.47 16.37
C PHE A 421 -19.49 5.36 17.56
N THR A 422 -19.98 4.14 17.81
CA THR A 422 -20.92 3.88 18.93
C THR A 422 -20.25 4.13 20.28
N ALA A 423 -19.01 3.68 20.46
CA ALA A 423 -18.26 3.91 21.69
C ALA A 423 -18.04 5.40 21.98
N LEU A 424 -17.62 6.17 20.97
CA LEU A 424 -17.45 7.63 21.11
C LEU A 424 -18.77 8.29 21.47
N LYS A 425 -19.88 7.93 20.81
CA LYS A 425 -21.22 8.49 21.15
C LYS A 425 -21.64 8.11 22.56
N TYR A 426 -21.38 6.88 22.98
CA TYR A 426 -21.70 6.42 24.35
C TYR A 426 -20.95 7.23 25.41
N HIS A 427 -19.69 7.58 25.16
CA HIS A 427 -18.87 8.42 26.04
C HIS A 427 -19.08 9.93 25.87
N GLY A 428 -20.08 10.37 25.08
CA GLY A 428 -20.44 11.77 24.92
C GLY A 428 -19.54 12.56 23.98
N VAL A 429 -18.66 11.88 23.22
CA VAL A 429 -17.79 12.51 22.23
C VAL A 429 -18.58 12.79 20.95
N GLU A 430 -18.36 13.97 20.35
CA GLU A 430 -19.00 14.31 19.08
C GLU A 430 -18.46 13.39 17.97
N ALA A 431 -19.32 12.60 17.37
CA ALA A 431 -18.98 11.68 16.30
C ALA A 431 -20.06 11.64 15.23
N ARG A 432 -19.65 11.47 13.98
CA ARG A 432 -20.51 11.28 12.81
C ARG A 432 -20.04 10.06 12.01
N LEU A 433 -20.97 9.24 11.52
CA LEU A 433 -20.70 8.16 10.59
C LEU A 433 -21.33 8.50 9.22
N CYS A 434 -20.50 8.46 8.18
CA CYS A 434 -20.92 8.57 6.79
C CYS A 434 -20.64 7.25 6.07
N MET A 435 -21.70 6.49 5.76
CA MET A 435 -21.62 5.20 5.10
C MET A 435 -21.91 5.34 3.60
N PHE A 436 -21.12 4.66 2.78
CA PHE A 436 -21.25 4.61 1.31
C PHE A 436 -21.79 3.26 0.85
N ARG A 437 -23.03 3.24 0.35
CA ARG A 437 -23.70 2.03 -0.12
C ARG A 437 -23.14 1.56 -1.45
N GLY A 438 -22.92 0.24 -1.56
CA GLY A 438 -22.42 -0.40 -2.78
C GLY A 438 -20.99 0.00 -3.14
N GLU A 439 -20.21 0.46 -2.15
CA GLU A 439 -18.77 0.73 -2.25
C GLU A 439 -18.00 -0.25 -1.38
N ASN A 440 -16.74 -0.49 -1.76
CA ASN A 440 -15.83 -1.39 -1.06
C ASN A 440 -14.64 -0.64 -0.42
N HIS A 441 -13.58 -1.36 -0.07
CA HIS A 441 -12.37 -0.81 0.56
C HIS A 441 -11.67 0.24 -0.31
N GLU A 442 -11.86 0.20 -1.63
CA GLU A 442 -11.21 1.07 -2.61
C GLU A 442 -11.95 2.39 -2.90
N LEU A 443 -12.98 2.74 -2.13
CA LEU A 443 -13.83 3.93 -2.36
C LEU A 443 -13.04 5.19 -2.76
N SER A 444 -11.94 5.51 -2.07
CA SER A 444 -11.15 6.72 -2.33
C SER A 444 -10.41 6.68 -3.67
N ARG A 445 -10.10 5.49 -4.20
CA ARG A 445 -9.26 5.27 -5.39
C ARG A 445 -10.07 4.91 -6.62
N SER A 446 -10.97 3.93 -6.51
CA SER A 446 -11.74 3.36 -7.63
C SER A 446 -13.25 3.36 -7.43
N GLY A 447 -13.76 3.94 -6.34
CA GLY A 447 -15.19 4.10 -6.09
C GLY A 447 -15.89 4.96 -7.15
N LYS A 448 -17.21 4.89 -7.17
CA LYS A 448 -18.04 5.68 -8.11
C LYS A 448 -17.70 7.16 -8.01
N PRO A 449 -17.54 7.89 -9.11
CA PRO A 449 -17.08 9.29 -9.09
C PRO A 449 -17.87 10.19 -8.14
N LYS A 450 -19.20 10.06 -8.09
CA LYS A 450 -20.05 10.84 -7.16
C LYS A 450 -19.75 10.51 -5.69
N HIS A 451 -19.43 9.25 -5.38
CA HIS A 451 -19.11 8.84 -4.02
C HIS A 451 -17.71 9.31 -3.61
N ARG A 452 -16.72 9.25 -4.50
CA ARG A 452 -15.40 9.81 -4.26
C ARG A 452 -15.49 11.33 -3.97
N LEU A 453 -16.24 12.07 -4.78
CA LEU A 453 -16.48 13.50 -4.56
C LEU A 453 -17.19 13.75 -3.22
N ARG A 454 -18.26 13.00 -2.93
CA ARG A 454 -19.01 13.14 -1.66
C ARG A 454 -18.11 12.80 -0.47
N ARG A 455 -17.30 11.74 -0.53
CA ARG A 455 -16.34 11.39 0.51
C ARG A 455 -15.41 12.56 0.82
N LEU A 456 -14.76 13.13 -0.20
CA LEU A 456 -13.85 14.25 -0.02
C LEU A 456 -14.55 15.48 0.55
N THR A 457 -15.78 15.76 0.10
CA THR A 457 -16.61 16.85 0.63
C THR A 457 -16.92 16.67 2.12
N GLU A 458 -17.30 15.46 2.56
CA GLU A 458 -17.58 15.17 3.97
C GLU A 458 -16.34 15.40 4.85
N ILE A 459 -15.18 14.92 4.39
CA ILE A 459 -13.90 15.08 5.09
C ILE A 459 -13.53 16.56 5.19
N THR A 460 -13.60 17.27 4.08
CA THR A 460 -13.25 18.69 3.99
C THR A 460 -14.15 19.53 4.89
N ASN A 461 -15.47 19.32 4.84
CA ASN A 461 -16.42 20.03 5.70
C ASN A 461 -16.16 19.78 7.20
N TRP A 462 -15.70 18.55 7.56
CA TRP A 462 -15.34 18.24 8.93
C TRP A 462 -14.11 19.02 9.38
N PHE A 463 -13.08 19.08 8.56
CA PHE A 463 -11.90 19.89 8.85
C PHE A 463 -12.23 21.39 8.93
N GLU A 464 -13.04 21.92 8.00
CA GLU A 464 -13.45 23.32 8.06
C GLU A 464 -14.21 23.67 9.34
N LYS A 465 -15.09 22.79 9.80
CA LYS A 465 -15.86 22.97 11.03
C LYS A 465 -14.98 23.13 12.28
N TYR A 466 -13.86 22.44 12.34
CA TYR A 466 -13.04 22.37 13.57
C TYR A 466 -11.72 23.12 13.49
N LEU A 467 -11.18 23.33 12.28
CA LEU A 467 -9.85 23.90 12.09
C LEU A 467 -9.88 25.34 11.54
N LYS A 468 -11.01 25.82 11.03
CA LYS A 468 -11.27 27.21 10.66
C LYS A 468 -12.21 27.86 11.64
#